data_43ae1a770849dfc67b6f8ad5e1b4924e
#
_entry.id   43ae1a770849dfc67b6f8ad5e1b4924e
#
_cell.length_a   1.000
_cell.length_b   1.000
_cell.length_c   1.000
_cell.angle_alpha   90.00
_cell.angle_beta   90.00
_cell.angle_gamma   90.00
#
_symmetry.space_group_name_H-M   'P 1'
#
loop_
_entity.id
_entity.type
_entity.pdbx_description
1 polymer ?
#
loop_
_entity_poly.entity_id
_entity_poly.type
_entity_poly.pdbx_seq_one_letter_code
_entity_poly.pdbx_strand_id
1 'polypeptide(L)'
;MDNLKIRNMRNKIEINGLIYCMGENEAFTGIFIEKVENIFEGHEVKETYDNGIILKKEEYRRFNTEEKVYKMFLVKSTIYENGKLSQEKIFEYNKYGELKKEIIPNEKVLYYNNQNKVGETDFETYKKNRTIKKIVITVAMIGCLVFYAKINNDSGSNSKNYNTKDDTYYMKELEREVNRQLNDPETRRQLEEEANREIEKAKREMGI
;
A
#
# COMPACT_ATOMS: atom_id res chain seq x y z
N MET A 1 7.59 -25.54 26.76
CA MET A 1 7.70 -24.41 25.80
C MET A 1 9.12 -23.92 25.88
N ASP A 2 9.94 -24.30 24.92
CA ASP A 2 11.32 -23.86 24.86
C ASP A 2 11.35 -22.35 24.76
N ASN A 3 12.17 -21.69 25.59
CA ASN A 3 12.32 -20.24 25.58
C ASN A 3 12.85 -19.82 24.20
N LEU A 4 11.99 -19.29 23.36
CA LEU A 4 12.35 -18.82 22.02
C LEU A 4 13.44 -17.76 22.15
N LYS A 5 14.62 -18.00 21.58
CA LYS A 5 15.71 -17.04 21.60
C LYS A 5 15.31 -15.79 20.83
N ILE A 6 15.48 -14.60 21.43
CA ILE A 6 15.26 -13.31 20.75
C ILE A 6 16.62 -12.63 20.58
N ARG A 7 16.91 -12.16 19.36
CA ARG A 7 18.17 -11.49 19.00
C ARG A 7 17.90 -10.24 18.16
N ASN A 8 18.86 -9.32 18.16
CA ASN A 8 18.83 -8.15 17.29
C ASN A 8 19.19 -8.54 15.85
N MET A 9 18.53 -7.98 14.86
CA MET A 9 18.78 -8.24 13.43
C MET A 9 20.24 -7.98 13.03
N ARG A 10 20.93 -7.06 13.71
CA ARG A 10 22.35 -6.74 13.47
C ARG A 10 23.30 -7.91 13.74
N ASN A 11 22.87 -8.89 14.54
CA ASN A 11 23.64 -10.08 14.88
C ASN A 11 23.39 -11.24 13.92
N LYS A 12 22.57 -11.02 12.88
CA LYS A 12 22.24 -12.01 11.88
C LYS A 12 23.35 -12.12 10.86
N ILE A 13 23.82 -13.34 10.58
CA ILE A 13 24.75 -13.67 9.51
C ILE A 13 24.23 -14.84 8.70
N GLU A 14 24.53 -14.86 7.41
CA GLU A 14 24.16 -15.95 6.51
C GLU A 14 25.42 -16.70 6.06
N ILE A 15 25.41 -18.02 6.20
CA ILE A 15 26.48 -18.92 5.77
C ILE A 15 25.85 -20.09 5.03
N ASN A 16 26.22 -20.26 3.76
CA ASN A 16 25.71 -21.35 2.90
C ASN A 16 24.18 -21.46 2.84
N GLY A 17 23.49 -20.32 2.85
CA GLY A 17 22.03 -20.26 2.79
C GLY A 17 21.31 -20.53 4.12
N LEU A 18 22.04 -20.75 5.21
CA LEU A 18 21.49 -20.86 6.55
C LEU A 18 21.81 -19.62 7.38
N ILE A 19 20.89 -19.27 8.28
CA ILE A 19 21.05 -18.13 9.18
C ILE A 19 21.60 -18.56 10.53
N TYR A 20 22.58 -17.80 10.98
CA TYR A 20 23.26 -17.94 12.26
C TYR A 20 23.16 -16.63 13.06
N CYS A 21 23.30 -16.74 14.37
CA CYS A 21 23.55 -15.58 15.20
C CYS A 21 25.06 -15.39 15.39
N MET A 22 25.54 -14.17 15.26
CA MET A 22 26.96 -13.84 15.45
C MET A 22 27.46 -14.40 16.80
N GLY A 23 28.54 -15.18 16.75
CA GLY A 23 29.12 -15.84 17.93
C GLY A 23 28.46 -17.18 18.32
N GLU A 24 27.48 -17.66 17.58
CA GLU A 24 26.88 -18.99 17.74
C GLU A 24 27.37 -19.91 16.60
N ASN A 25 27.69 -21.18 16.92
CA ASN A 25 28.18 -22.16 15.95
C ASN A 25 27.07 -23.01 15.32
N GLU A 26 25.85 -22.91 15.87
CA GLU A 26 24.70 -23.65 15.42
C GLU A 26 23.77 -22.73 14.60
N ALA A 27 23.06 -23.32 13.62
CA ALA A 27 22.06 -22.61 12.85
C ALA A 27 20.97 -22.08 13.78
N PHE A 28 20.56 -20.83 13.59
CA PHE A 28 19.73 -20.11 14.54
C PHE A 28 18.27 -20.61 14.55
N THR A 29 17.77 -20.89 15.76
CA THR A 29 16.35 -21.13 16.00
C THR A 29 15.85 -20.06 16.97
N GLY A 30 14.89 -19.23 16.52
CA GLY A 30 14.40 -18.11 17.31
C GLY A 30 13.87 -16.96 16.48
N ILE A 31 13.88 -15.76 17.05
CA ILE A 31 13.37 -14.54 16.41
C ILE A 31 14.47 -13.49 16.36
N PHE A 32 14.73 -12.97 15.16
CA PHE A 32 15.46 -11.71 14.97
C PHE A 32 14.49 -10.54 14.96
N ILE A 33 14.83 -9.46 15.66
CA ILE A 33 14.02 -8.25 15.74
C ILE A 33 14.88 -7.05 15.33
N GLU A 34 14.34 -6.23 14.43
CA GLU A 34 14.81 -4.90 14.12
C GLU A 34 13.75 -3.89 14.52
N LYS A 35 14.14 -2.86 15.28
CA LYS A 35 13.28 -1.74 15.63
C LYS A 35 13.93 -0.45 15.20
N VAL A 36 13.16 0.35 14.48
CA VAL A 36 13.50 1.72 14.14
C VAL A 36 12.43 2.60 14.77
N GLU A 37 12.80 3.34 15.80
CA GLU A 37 11.91 4.27 16.48
C GLU A 37 12.51 5.67 16.41
N ASN A 38 11.78 6.59 15.81
CA ASN A 38 12.01 8.01 15.89
C ASN A 38 10.72 8.71 16.37
N ILE A 39 10.76 10.03 16.55
CA ILE A 39 9.63 10.81 17.07
C ILE A 39 8.39 10.72 16.15
N PHE A 40 8.60 10.49 14.84
CA PHE A 40 7.54 10.55 13.84
C PHE A 40 7.15 9.17 13.30
N GLU A 41 8.07 8.20 13.32
CA GLU A 41 7.89 6.89 12.71
C GLU A 41 8.32 5.77 13.66
N GLY A 42 7.53 4.71 13.72
CA GLY A 42 7.89 3.46 14.37
C GLY A 42 7.71 2.31 13.38
N HIS A 43 8.78 1.55 13.20
CA HIS A 43 8.80 0.37 12.36
C HIS A 43 9.50 -0.76 13.11
N GLU A 44 8.90 -1.94 13.08
CA GLU A 44 9.48 -3.15 13.67
C GLU A 44 9.39 -4.29 12.65
N VAL A 45 10.48 -5.01 12.45
CA VAL A 45 10.53 -6.23 11.65
C VAL A 45 10.89 -7.38 12.57
N LYS A 46 10.13 -8.48 12.47
CA LYS A 46 10.41 -9.76 13.14
C LYS A 46 10.60 -10.84 12.09
N GLU A 47 11.69 -11.59 12.20
CA GLU A 47 11.95 -12.75 11.37
C GLU A 47 12.12 -13.97 12.28
N THR A 48 11.28 -14.99 12.07
CA THR A 48 11.32 -16.25 12.83
C THR A 48 12.03 -17.31 12.01
N TYR A 49 12.93 -18.03 12.67
CA TYR A 49 13.78 -19.06 12.07
C TYR A 49 13.69 -20.37 12.84
N ASP A 50 13.82 -21.46 12.13
CA ASP A 50 14.08 -22.79 12.69
C ASP A 50 15.27 -23.42 11.96
N ASN A 51 16.30 -23.81 12.72
CA ASN A 51 17.55 -24.38 12.20
C ASN A 51 18.14 -23.55 11.02
N GLY A 52 18.12 -22.22 11.14
CA GLY A 52 18.64 -21.29 10.14
C GLY A 52 17.72 -21.05 8.94
N ILE A 53 16.58 -21.71 8.86
CA ILE A 53 15.61 -21.57 7.78
C ILE A 53 14.50 -20.60 8.23
N ILE A 54 14.20 -19.62 7.39
CA ILE A 54 13.14 -18.68 7.67
C ILE A 54 11.77 -19.36 7.61
N LEU A 55 10.95 -19.14 8.63
CA LEU A 55 9.56 -19.59 8.69
C LEU A 55 8.57 -18.45 8.49
N LYS A 56 8.87 -17.27 9.04
CA LYS A 56 7.94 -16.14 9.04
C LYS A 56 8.67 -14.82 9.09
N LYS A 57 8.14 -13.84 8.37
CA LYS A 57 8.54 -12.44 8.49
C LYS A 57 7.30 -11.59 8.74
N GLU A 58 7.38 -10.71 9.72
CA GLU A 58 6.31 -9.79 10.11
C GLU A 58 6.86 -8.37 10.15
N GLU A 59 6.12 -7.44 9.55
CA GLU A 59 6.43 -6.03 9.54
C GLU A 59 5.33 -5.26 10.25
N TYR A 60 5.70 -4.42 11.21
CA TYR A 60 4.81 -3.59 12.00
C TYR A 60 5.08 -2.13 11.76
N ARG A 61 4.02 -1.31 11.79
CA ARG A 61 4.12 0.15 11.76
C ARG A 61 3.34 0.76 12.91
N ARG A 62 3.80 1.93 13.37
CA ARG A 62 3.12 2.72 14.37
C ARG A 62 2.00 3.53 13.75
N PHE A 63 0.84 3.50 14.39
CA PHE A 63 -0.28 4.38 14.10
C PHE A 63 -0.72 5.12 15.36
N ASN A 64 -1.23 6.35 15.19
CA ASN A 64 -1.87 7.09 16.25
C ASN A 64 -3.34 6.66 16.32
N THR A 65 -3.74 6.02 17.40
CA THR A 65 -5.13 5.60 17.61
C THR A 65 -6.03 6.80 17.93
N GLU A 66 -7.36 6.61 17.89
CA GLU A 66 -8.33 7.65 18.29
C GLU A 66 -8.10 8.17 19.71
N GLU A 67 -7.61 7.33 20.60
CA GLU A 67 -7.23 7.67 22.00
C GLU A 67 -5.92 8.46 22.09
N LYS A 68 -5.32 8.85 20.96
CA LYS A 68 -3.99 9.49 20.86
C LYS A 68 -2.86 8.64 21.45
N VAL A 69 -3.04 7.34 21.52
CA VAL A 69 -2.02 6.38 21.93
C VAL A 69 -1.37 5.78 20.70
N TYR A 70 -0.04 5.76 20.68
CA TYR A 70 0.72 5.12 19.62
C TYR A 70 0.76 3.61 19.84
N LYS A 71 0.25 2.86 18.87
CA LYS A 71 0.29 1.38 18.87
C LYS A 71 0.96 0.86 17.61
N MET A 72 1.64 -0.28 17.72
CA MET A 72 2.25 -1.00 16.59
C MET A 72 1.21 -1.95 16.00
N PHE A 73 1.02 -1.88 14.70
CA PHE A 73 0.09 -2.74 13.97
C PHE A 73 0.84 -3.55 12.91
N LEU A 74 0.48 -4.80 12.77
CA LEU A 74 0.99 -5.69 11.73
C LEU A 74 0.54 -5.18 10.35
N VAL A 75 1.49 -4.75 9.51
CA VAL A 75 1.18 -4.26 8.16
C VAL A 75 1.50 -5.28 7.07
N LYS A 76 2.38 -6.24 7.37
CA LYS A 76 2.72 -7.31 6.44
C LYS A 76 3.10 -8.58 7.21
N SER A 77 2.62 -9.72 6.74
CA SER A 77 3.01 -11.05 7.23
C SER A 77 3.36 -11.92 6.05
N THR A 78 4.52 -12.55 6.09
CA THR A 78 5.03 -13.44 5.06
C THR A 78 5.35 -14.78 5.70
N ILE A 79 4.83 -15.86 5.17
CA ILE A 79 5.06 -17.24 5.65
C ILE A 79 5.90 -17.97 4.60
N TYR A 80 6.86 -18.73 5.07
CA TYR A 80 7.77 -19.52 4.24
C TYR A 80 7.62 -21.00 4.57
N GLU A 81 7.66 -21.84 3.56
CA GLU A 81 7.73 -23.30 3.67
C GLU A 81 9.02 -23.77 3.01
N ASN A 82 9.88 -24.44 3.77
CA ASN A 82 11.22 -24.86 3.31
C ASN A 82 12.05 -23.69 2.72
N GLY A 83 11.98 -22.52 3.35
CA GLY A 83 12.68 -21.32 2.90
C GLY A 83 12.10 -20.62 1.67
N LYS A 84 11.02 -21.14 1.07
CA LYS A 84 10.33 -20.52 -0.06
C LYS A 84 9.08 -19.80 0.38
N LEU A 85 8.78 -18.68 -0.27
CA LEU A 85 7.54 -17.94 -0.03
C LEU A 85 6.33 -18.85 -0.27
N SER A 86 5.52 -19.07 0.78
CA SER A 86 4.26 -19.82 0.72
C SER A 86 3.06 -18.88 0.73
N GLN A 87 3.00 -17.95 1.67
CA GLN A 87 1.88 -17.01 1.76
C GLN A 87 2.35 -15.60 2.12
N GLU A 88 1.70 -14.61 1.55
CA GLU A 88 1.88 -13.20 1.91
C GLU A 88 0.51 -12.57 2.23
N LYS A 89 0.46 -11.74 3.28
CA LYS A 89 -0.70 -10.92 3.62
C LYS A 89 -0.24 -9.49 3.89
N ILE A 90 -0.98 -8.53 3.34
CA ILE A 90 -0.75 -7.11 3.55
C ILE A 90 -2.00 -6.51 4.21
N PHE A 91 -1.81 -5.71 5.23
CA PHE A 91 -2.88 -5.08 6.00
C PHE A 91 -2.84 -3.57 5.81
N GLU A 92 -3.93 -2.99 5.34
CA GLU A 92 -4.09 -1.55 5.18
C GLU A 92 -4.99 -1.01 6.29
N TYR A 93 -4.49 0.00 7.01
CA TYR A 93 -5.21 0.67 8.10
C TYR A 93 -5.54 2.11 7.71
N ASN A 94 -6.58 2.66 8.33
CA ASN A 94 -6.80 4.10 8.27
C ASN A 94 -5.82 4.84 9.21
N LYS A 95 -5.90 6.16 9.22
CA LYS A 95 -5.03 7.02 10.04
C LYS A 95 -5.16 6.79 11.56
N TYR A 96 -6.21 6.10 12.01
CA TYR A 96 -6.46 5.80 13.42
C TYR A 96 -6.10 4.36 13.81
N GLY A 97 -5.56 3.57 12.88
CA GLY A 97 -5.18 2.18 13.13
C GLY A 97 -6.33 1.17 13.03
N GLU A 98 -7.48 1.56 12.43
CA GLU A 98 -8.52 0.60 12.13
C GLU A 98 -8.22 -0.13 10.82
N LEU A 99 -8.33 -1.46 10.82
CA LEU A 99 -8.14 -2.28 9.63
C LEU A 99 -9.21 -1.95 8.59
N LYS A 100 -8.78 -1.61 7.38
CA LYS A 100 -9.66 -1.35 6.23
C LYS A 100 -9.59 -2.45 5.19
N LYS A 101 -8.42 -3.06 5.01
CA LYS A 101 -8.25 -4.16 4.05
C LYS A 101 -7.21 -5.15 4.52
N GLU A 102 -7.45 -6.42 4.18
CA GLU A 102 -6.46 -7.48 4.15
C GLU A 102 -6.29 -7.92 2.69
N ILE A 103 -5.09 -7.83 2.17
CA ILE A 103 -4.75 -8.18 0.80
C ILE A 103 -3.96 -9.47 0.84
N ILE A 104 -4.48 -10.52 0.19
CA ILE A 104 -3.79 -11.79 -0.01
C ILE A 104 -3.41 -11.83 -1.50
N PRO A 105 -2.12 -11.54 -1.84
CA PRO A 105 -1.68 -11.47 -3.22
C PRO A 105 -2.00 -12.74 -3.99
N ASN A 106 -2.42 -12.58 -5.25
CA ASN A 106 -2.85 -13.63 -6.18
C ASN A 106 -4.11 -14.41 -5.77
N GLU A 107 -4.76 -14.04 -4.66
CA GLU A 107 -6.00 -14.66 -4.22
C GLU A 107 -7.13 -13.63 -4.15
N LYS A 108 -7.17 -12.81 -3.11
CA LYS A 108 -8.29 -11.92 -2.81
C LYS A 108 -7.93 -10.73 -1.95
N VAL A 109 -8.86 -9.79 -1.90
CA VAL A 109 -8.84 -8.64 -0.98
C VAL A 109 -10.12 -8.66 -0.14
N LEU A 110 -9.95 -8.59 1.17
CA LEU A 110 -11.02 -8.51 2.15
C LEU A 110 -11.15 -7.06 2.62
N TYR A 111 -12.38 -6.58 2.74
CA TYR A 111 -12.69 -5.23 3.20
C TYR A 111 -13.30 -5.27 4.59
N TYR A 112 -12.95 -4.31 5.42
CA TYR A 112 -13.37 -4.23 6.82
C TYR A 112 -13.99 -2.87 7.14
N ASN A 113 -15.00 -2.90 8.01
CA ASN A 113 -15.56 -1.72 8.66
C ASN A 113 -15.76 -2.03 10.14
N ASN A 114 -15.16 -1.22 11.03
CA ASN A 114 -15.17 -1.43 12.49
C ASN A 114 -14.80 -2.88 12.87
N GLN A 115 -13.69 -3.39 12.29
CA GLN A 115 -13.16 -4.74 12.48
C GLN A 115 -14.04 -5.89 11.92
N ASN A 116 -15.23 -5.60 11.38
CA ASN A 116 -16.09 -6.58 10.75
C ASN A 116 -15.78 -6.67 9.25
N LYS A 117 -15.68 -7.90 8.71
CA LYS A 117 -15.57 -8.12 7.27
C LYS A 117 -16.88 -7.68 6.60
N VAL A 118 -16.80 -6.75 5.65
CA VAL A 118 -17.95 -6.22 4.92
C VAL A 118 -17.98 -6.61 3.45
N GLY A 119 -16.89 -7.17 2.92
CA GLY A 119 -16.84 -7.62 1.52
C GLY A 119 -15.52 -8.29 1.16
N GLU A 120 -15.50 -8.87 -0.02
CA GLU A 120 -14.29 -9.41 -0.64
C GLU A 120 -14.32 -9.21 -2.17
N THR A 121 -13.14 -9.17 -2.77
CA THR A 121 -12.93 -9.04 -4.22
C THR A 121 -11.71 -9.89 -4.58
N ASP A 122 -11.72 -10.54 -5.75
CA ASP A 122 -10.53 -11.23 -6.23
C ASP A 122 -9.38 -10.25 -6.48
N PHE A 123 -8.15 -10.76 -6.38
CA PHE A 123 -6.95 -9.92 -6.40
C PHE A 123 -6.71 -9.23 -7.76
N GLU A 124 -7.03 -9.91 -8.86
CA GLU A 124 -6.84 -9.34 -10.20
C GLU A 124 -7.81 -8.19 -10.47
N THR A 125 -9.07 -8.34 -10.10
CA THR A 125 -10.06 -7.25 -10.15
C THR A 125 -9.63 -6.06 -9.28
N TYR A 126 -9.12 -6.32 -8.08
CA TYR A 126 -8.57 -5.26 -7.21
C TYR A 126 -7.40 -4.52 -7.87
N LYS A 127 -6.43 -5.24 -8.47
CA LYS A 127 -5.31 -4.62 -9.19
C LYS A 127 -5.78 -3.76 -10.34
N LYS A 128 -6.69 -4.28 -11.16
CA LYS A 128 -7.28 -3.55 -12.29
C LYS A 128 -7.93 -2.25 -11.82
N ASN A 129 -8.80 -2.32 -10.80
CA ASN A 129 -9.49 -1.16 -10.26
C ASN A 129 -8.51 -0.13 -9.66
N ARG A 130 -7.46 -0.58 -8.97
CA ARG A 130 -6.41 0.30 -8.43
C ARG A 130 -5.65 1.02 -9.54
N THR A 131 -5.35 0.34 -10.63
CA THR A 131 -4.67 0.92 -11.80
C THR A 131 -5.56 1.96 -12.48
N ILE A 132 -6.81 1.63 -12.76
CA ILE A 132 -7.79 2.55 -13.34
C ILE A 132 -7.92 3.81 -12.47
N LYS A 133 -8.08 3.64 -11.14
CA LYS A 133 -8.17 4.79 -10.22
C LYS A 133 -6.93 5.68 -10.28
N LYS A 134 -5.72 5.11 -10.38
CA LYS A 134 -4.48 5.91 -10.53
C LYS A 134 -4.48 6.68 -11.84
N ILE A 135 -4.84 6.04 -12.96
CA ILE A 135 -4.91 6.68 -14.28
C ILE A 135 -5.88 7.86 -14.25
N VAL A 136 -7.09 7.66 -13.72
CA VAL A 136 -8.11 8.72 -13.64
C VAL A 136 -7.61 9.92 -12.81
N ILE A 137 -6.99 9.66 -11.66
CA ILE A 137 -6.41 10.73 -10.81
C ILE A 137 -5.31 11.48 -11.58
N THR A 138 -4.44 10.76 -12.29
CA THR A 138 -3.36 11.37 -13.06
C THR A 138 -3.91 12.25 -14.20
N VAL A 139 -4.90 11.75 -14.94
CA VAL A 139 -5.56 12.50 -16.03
C VAL A 139 -6.26 13.74 -15.48
N ALA A 140 -6.96 13.63 -14.36
CA ALA A 140 -7.60 14.76 -13.70
C ALA A 140 -6.57 15.82 -13.27
N MET A 141 -5.43 15.42 -12.68
CA MET A 141 -4.36 16.34 -12.31
C MET A 141 -3.76 17.07 -13.53
N ILE A 142 -3.49 16.35 -14.63
CA ILE A 142 -3.00 16.94 -15.88
C ILE A 142 -4.02 17.93 -16.43
N GLY A 143 -5.31 17.57 -16.46
CA GLY A 143 -6.41 18.46 -16.87
C GLY A 143 -6.44 19.75 -16.03
N CYS A 144 -6.32 19.66 -14.73
CA CYS A 144 -6.24 20.82 -13.83
C CYS A 144 -5.02 21.71 -14.13
N LEU A 145 -3.84 21.12 -14.39
CA LEU A 145 -2.63 21.87 -14.73
C LEU A 145 -2.76 22.61 -16.08
N VAL A 146 -3.32 21.95 -17.10
CA VAL A 146 -3.56 22.57 -18.42
C VAL A 146 -4.57 23.72 -18.30
N PHE A 147 -5.64 23.52 -17.54
CA PHE A 147 -6.65 24.56 -17.28
C PHE A 147 -6.04 25.76 -16.53
N TYR A 148 -5.23 25.51 -15.50
CA TYR A 148 -4.51 26.55 -14.77
C TYR A 148 -3.51 27.32 -15.65
N ALA A 149 -2.77 26.63 -16.51
CA ALA A 149 -1.86 27.25 -17.46
C ALA A 149 -2.60 28.12 -18.48
N LYS A 150 -3.79 27.69 -18.95
CA LYS A 150 -4.63 28.45 -19.87
C LYS A 150 -5.15 29.74 -19.23
N ILE A 151 -5.65 29.67 -18.00
CA ILE A 151 -6.10 30.87 -17.25
C ILE A 151 -4.97 31.88 -17.08
N ASN A 152 -3.76 31.43 -16.74
CA ASN A 152 -2.61 32.33 -16.56
C ASN A 152 -2.08 32.92 -17.87
N ASN A 153 -2.20 32.22 -18.99
CA ASN A 153 -1.82 32.75 -20.30
C ASN A 153 -2.84 33.76 -20.87
N ASP A 154 -4.13 33.58 -20.60
CA ASP A 154 -5.17 34.53 -20.98
C ASP A 154 -5.20 35.77 -20.09
N SER A 155 -4.53 35.74 -18.92
CA SER A 155 -4.46 36.86 -17.97
C SER A 155 -3.35 37.87 -18.24
N GLY A 156 -2.78 37.88 -19.45
CA GLY A 156 -1.73 38.84 -19.88
C GLY A 156 -2.17 40.33 -19.95
N SER A 157 -3.36 40.70 -19.50
CA SER A 157 -3.79 42.10 -19.31
C SER A 157 -5.03 42.18 -18.43
N ASN A 158 -4.85 42.15 -17.13
CA ASN A 158 -5.61 42.91 -16.13
C ASN A 158 -5.47 42.23 -14.75
N SER A 159 -4.70 42.86 -13.88
CA SER A 159 -4.61 42.49 -12.48
C SER A 159 -5.98 42.68 -11.81
N LYS A 160 -6.71 41.57 -11.59
CA LYS A 160 -7.83 41.52 -10.63
C LYS A 160 -7.51 40.48 -9.57
N ASN A 161 -7.49 40.97 -8.33
CA ASN A 161 -7.39 40.22 -7.09
C ASN A 161 -8.42 39.06 -7.07
N TYR A 162 -7.97 37.82 -7.27
CA TYR A 162 -8.83 36.66 -7.10
C TYR A 162 -8.79 36.16 -5.65
N ASN A 163 -9.97 36.01 -5.09
CA ASN A 163 -10.23 35.62 -3.71
C ASN A 163 -9.99 34.11 -3.56
N THR A 164 -8.94 33.69 -2.86
CA THR A 164 -8.52 32.31 -2.63
C THR A 164 -9.57 31.39 -1.97
N LYS A 165 -10.72 31.90 -1.56
CA LYS A 165 -11.83 31.11 -1.00
C LYS A 165 -12.63 30.36 -2.05
N ASP A 166 -12.73 30.87 -3.28
CA ASP A 166 -13.50 30.24 -4.34
C ASP A 166 -12.79 28.99 -4.92
N ASP A 167 -11.44 29.00 -4.99
CA ASP A 167 -10.68 27.88 -5.55
C ASP A 167 -10.86 26.58 -4.76
N THR A 168 -10.99 26.67 -3.45
CA THR A 168 -11.20 25.51 -2.56
C THR A 168 -12.58 24.91 -2.74
N TYR A 169 -13.60 25.72 -3.08
CA TYR A 169 -14.95 25.27 -3.36
C TYR A 169 -15.00 24.51 -4.69
N TYR A 170 -14.43 25.06 -5.76
CA TYR A 170 -14.37 24.41 -7.07
C TYR A 170 -13.60 23.08 -7.03
N MET A 171 -12.50 23.00 -6.28
CA MET A 171 -11.77 21.74 -6.12
C MET A 171 -12.57 20.66 -5.40
N LYS A 172 -13.35 21.02 -4.37
CA LYS A 172 -14.26 20.07 -3.70
C LYS A 172 -15.42 19.62 -4.58
N GLU A 173 -15.94 20.51 -5.42
CA GLU A 173 -17.01 20.17 -6.37
C GLU A 173 -16.50 19.25 -7.47
N LEU A 174 -15.30 19.51 -8.00
CA LEU A 174 -14.62 18.65 -8.95
C LEU A 174 -14.35 17.25 -8.38
N GLU A 175 -13.90 17.18 -7.14
CA GLU A 175 -13.66 15.90 -6.44
C GLU A 175 -14.96 15.11 -6.25
N ARG A 176 -16.07 15.77 -5.95
CA ARG A 176 -17.39 15.13 -5.86
C ARG A 176 -17.87 14.62 -7.22
N GLU A 177 -17.72 15.42 -8.28
CA GLU A 177 -18.12 15.04 -9.63
C GLU A 177 -17.28 13.88 -10.17
N VAL A 178 -15.96 13.90 -9.99
CA VAL A 178 -15.05 12.78 -10.34
C VAL A 178 -15.45 11.51 -9.58
N ASN A 179 -15.76 11.61 -8.29
CA ASN A 179 -16.20 10.46 -7.51
C ASN A 179 -17.60 9.95 -7.96
N ARG A 180 -18.50 10.83 -8.42
CA ARG A 180 -19.80 10.44 -8.97
C ARG A 180 -19.64 9.69 -10.30
N GLN A 181 -18.80 10.21 -11.19
CA GLN A 181 -18.53 9.58 -12.50
C GLN A 181 -17.79 8.24 -12.34
N LEU A 182 -16.89 8.11 -11.39
CA LEU A 182 -16.20 6.85 -11.08
C LEU A 182 -17.13 5.76 -10.52
N ASN A 183 -18.23 6.16 -9.90
CA ASN A 183 -19.24 5.24 -9.37
C ASN A 183 -20.35 4.93 -10.38
N ASP A 184 -20.41 5.63 -11.50
CA ASP A 184 -21.35 5.36 -12.57
C ASP A 184 -20.91 4.10 -13.37
N PRO A 185 -21.74 3.04 -13.44
CA PRO A 185 -21.38 1.79 -14.08
C PRO A 185 -21.04 1.92 -15.58
N GLU A 186 -21.67 2.86 -16.27
CA GLU A 186 -21.50 3.06 -17.70
C GLU A 186 -20.18 3.79 -18.01
N THR A 187 -19.88 4.83 -17.26
CA THR A 187 -18.59 5.53 -17.31
C THR A 187 -17.43 4.58 -16.97
N ARG A 188 -17.63 3.72 -15.98
CA ARG A 188 -16.64 2.71 -15.59
C ARG A 188 -16.37 1.71 -16.73
N ARG A 189 -17.42 1.23 -17.42
CA ARG A 189 -17.27 0.34 -18.58
C ARG A 189 -16.54 0.99 -19.73
N GLN A 190 -16.86 2.25 -20.05
CA GLN A 190 -16.16 3.01 -21.11
C GLN A 190 -14.67 3.19 -20.80
N LEU A 191 -14.32 3.55 -19.56
CA LEU A 191 -12.93 3.67 -19.12
C LEU A 191 -12.18 2.33 -19.18
N GLU A 192 -12.85 1.22 -18.84
CA GLU A 192 -12.27 -0.12 -18.97
C GLU A 192 -12.01 -0.52 -20.43
N GLU A 193 -12.92 -0.19 -21.34
CA GLU A 193 -12.76 -0.44 -22.77
C GLU A 193 -11.62 0.40 -23.37
N GLU A 194 -11.49 1.65 -22.93
CA GLU A 194 -10.42 2.54 -23.39
C GLU A 194 -9.05 2.10 -22.85
N ALA A 195 -8.97 1.74 -21.57
CA ALA A 195 -7.75 1.20 -20.98
C ALA A 195 -7.31 -0.11 -21.67
N ASN A 196 -8.24 -0.99 -22.01
CA ASN A 196 -7.92 -2.21 -22.74
C ASN A 196 -7.42 -1.94 -24.15
N ARG A 197 -7.98 -0.94 -24.85
CA ARG A 197 -7.49 -0.50 -26.19
C ARG A 197 -6.06 0.03 -26.13
N GLU A 198 -5.74 0.84 -25.11
CA GLU A 198 -4.38 1.36 -24.95
C GLU A 198 -3.37 0.26 -24.57
N ILE A 199 -3.77 -0.71 -23.74
CA ILE A 199 -2.94 -1.89 -23.41
C ILE A 199 -2.65 -2.71 -24.68
N GLU A 200 -3.66 -2.98 -25.50
CA GLU A 200 -3.50 -3.72 -26.76
C GLU A 200 -2.62 -2.97 -27.75
N LYS A 201 -2.74 -1.64 -27.80
CA LYS A 201 -1.87 -0.80 -28.62
C LYS A 201 -0.42 -0.88 -28.15
N ALA A 202 -0.19 -0.73 -26.84
CA ALA A 202 1.14 -0.86 -26.24
C ALA A 202 1.77 -2.22 -26.47
N LYS A 203 0.99 -3.32 -26.39
CA LYS A 203 1.47 -4.68 -26.71
C LYS A 203 1.92 -4.78 -28.17
N ARG A 204 1.15 -4.26 -29.12
CA ARG A 204 1.53 -4.25 -30.54
C ARG A 204 2.81 -3.45 -30.80
N GLU A 205 2.97 -2.29 -30.13
CA GLU A 205 4.17 -1.46 -30.24
C GLU A 205 5.41 -2.13 -29.63
N MET A 206 5.23 -2.95 -28.60
CA MET A 206 6.30 -3.75 -27.96
C MET A 206 6.55 -5.10 -28.63
N GLY A 207 5.74 -5.50 -29.63
CA GLY A 207 5.92 -6.77 -30.34
C GLY A 207 5.59 -8.02 -29.53
N ILE A 208 4.67 -7.90 -28.54
CA ILE A 208 4.24 -8.98 -27.65
C ILE A 208 2.81 -9.42 -28.00
#